data_a59e085ef12a505ba4a506224057ccbc
#
_entry.id   a59e085ef12a505ba4a506224057ccbc
#
_cell.length_a   1.000
_cell.length_b   1.000
_cell.length_c   1.000
_cell.angle_alpha   90.00
_cell.angle_beta   90.00
_cell.angle_gamma   90.00
#
_symmetry.space_group_name_H-M   'P 1'
#
loop_
_entity.id
_entity.type
_entity.pdbx_description
1 polymer ?
#
loop_
_entity_poly.entity_id
_entity_poly.type
_entity_poly.pdbx_seq_one_letter_code
_entity_poly.pdbx_strand_id
1 'polypeptide(L)'
;FYFVERPARNKTYKFIFILVPILILYSILVFVSLNIISNKGFNKNYPNWFLNNLNDKPYNLLKNSEGEQCFRNIEGCSFNKGASKKVFLIGDSQMAAIMFDLKNKILKKNYEFKVSTIGSCIYFPGFDRILVKTGKVDKKCNNEYFLKLEKILNKEKNSIIIFGGRL
;
A
#
# COMPACT_ATOMS: atom_id res chain seq x y z
N PHE A 1 1.04 35.47 -5.35
CA PHE A 1 1.99 36.52 -5.73
C PHE A 1 1.48 37.92 -5.34
N TYR A 2 0.36 38.38 -5.92
CA TYR A 2 -0.15 39.74 -5.70
C TYR A 2 -0.54 40.05 -4.25
N PHE A 3 -1.14 39.12 -3.53
CA PHE A 3 -1.69 39.34 -2.19
C PHE A 3 -0.68 39.15 -1.06
N VAL A 4 0.40 38.43 -1.28
CA VAL A 4 1.39 38.13 -0.23
C VAL A 4 2.73 38.77 -0.54
N GLU A 5 3.29 38.55 -1.71
CA GLU A 5 4.65 38.97 -2.01
C GLU A 5 4.75 40.50 -2.23
N ARG A 6 3.80 41.09 -2.92
CA ARG A 6 3.81 42.53 -3.19
C ARG A 6 3.72 43.38 -1.93
N PRO A 7 2.79 43.12 -0.99
CA PRO A 7 2.79 43.79 0.31
C PRO A 7 4.05 43.55 1.14
N ALA A 8 4.59 42.34 1.13
CA ALA A 8 5.78 41.99 1.90
C ALA A 8 7.06 42.69 1.39
N ARG A 9 7.14 42.98 0.08
CA ARG A 9 8.29 43.68 -0.53
C ARG A 9 8.18 45.22 -0.46
N ASN A 10 7.02 45.73 -0.10
CA ASN A 10 6.81 47.19 -0.03
C ASN A 10 7.28 47.71 1.31
N LYS A 11 8.39 48.47 1.30
CA LYS A 11 9.02 49.08 2.50
C LYS A 11 8.12 50.07 3.27
N THR A 12 7.00 50.51 2.67
CA THR A 12 6.05 51.41 3.32
C THR A 12 5.16 50.71 4.36
N TYR A 13 5.01 49.38 4.28
CA TYR A 13 4.25 48.64 5.29
C TYR A 13 5.12 48.32 6.49
N LYS A 14 4.63 48.70 7.69
CA LYS A 14 5.29 48.27 8.92
C LYS A 14 5.22 46.77 9.03
N PHE A 15 6.32 46.13 9.40
CA PHE A 15 6.46 44.69 9.55
C PHE A 15 5.29 44.01 10.30
N ILE A 16 4.74 44.72 11.29
CA ILE A 16 3.61 44.23 12.09
C ILE A 16 2.35 43.92 11.26
N PHE A 17 2.07 44.73 10.21
CA PHE A 17 0.91 44.48 9.33
C PHE A 17 1.03 43.23 8.48
N ILE A 18 2.24 42.72 8.29
CA ILE A 18 2.49 41.46 7.60
C ILE A 18 2.50 40.30 8.60
N LEU A 19 3.11 40.49 9.77
CA LEU A 19 3.28 39.47 10.77
C LEU A 19 1.94 39.03 11.38
N VAL A 20 1.08 40.00 11.72
CA VAL A 20 -0.21 39.70 12.39
C VAL A 20 -1.12 38.81 11.55
N PRO A 21 -1.37 39.04 10.24
CA PRO A 21 -2.16 38.12 9.45
C PRO A 21 -1.56 36.73 9.32
N ILE A 22 -0.24 36.61 9.26
CA ILE A 22 0.45 35.31 9.20
C ILE A 22 0.22 34.54 10.51
N LEU A 23 0.36 35.20 11.67
CA LEU A 23 0.11 34.56 12.95
C LEU A 23 -1.35 34.13 13.13
N ILE A 24 -2.29 34.94 12.66
CA ILE A 24 -3.73 34.57 12.68
C ILE A 24 -3.97 33.35 11.81
N LEU A 25 -3.46 33.34 10.58
CA LEU A 25 -3.62 32.19 9.68
C LEU A 25 -3.00 30.92 10.27
N TYR A 26 -1.80 31.04 10.85
CA TYR A 26 -1.14 29.93 11.52
C TYR A 26 -1.98 29.38 12.68
N SER A 27 -2.52 30.28 13.52
CA SER A 27 -3.38 29.90 14.65
C SER A 27 -4.64 29.17 14.18
N ILE A 28 -5.27 29.61 13.09
CA ILE A 28 -6.43 28.95 12.49
C ILE A 28 -6.05 27.54 12.01
N LEU A 29 -4.92 27.39 11.31
CA LEU A 29 -4.44 26.10 10.83
C LEU A 29 -4.16 25.12 11.98
N VAL A 30 -3.52 25.60 13.05
CA VAL A 30 -3.28 24.79 14.25
C VAL A 30 -4.60 24.36 14.89
N PHE A 31 -5.55 25.28 15.06
CA PHE A 31 -6.86 24.97 15.63
C PHE A 31 -7.62 23.92 14.80
N VAL A 32 -7.66 24.08 13.47
CA VAL A 32 -8.29 23.10 12.56
C VAL A 32 -7.61 21.75 12.67
N SER A 33 -6.27 21.72 12.68
CA SER A 33 -5.51 20.48 12.80
C SER A 33 -5.79 19.74 14.12
N LEU A 34 -5.84 20.48 15.23
CA LEU A 34 -6.18 19.92 16.54
C LEU A 34 -7.61 19.36 16.56
N ASN A 35 -8.56 20.05 15.93
CA ASN A 35 -9.93 19.54 15.79
C ASN A 35 -10.00 18.26 14.96
N ILE A 36 -9.25 18.19 13.86
CA ILE A 36 -9.19 16.98 13.04
C ILE A 36 -8.62 15.80 13.85
N ILE A 37 -7.53 16.04 14.59
CA ILE A 37 -6.88 15.02 15.41
C ILE A 37 -7.82 14.55 16.54
N SER A 38 -8.41 15.50 17.28
CA SER A 38 -9.31 15.18 18.40
C SER A 38 -10.57 14.42 17.96
N ASN A 39 -11.08 14.72 16.79
CA ASN A 39 -12.24 14.04 16.18
C ASN A 39 -11.83 12.79 15.36
N LYS A 40 -10.59 12.30 15.49
CA LYS A 40 -10.07 11.13 14.77
C LYS A 40 -10.39 11.17 13.27
N GLY A 41 -10.15 12.33 12.63
CA GLY A 41 -10.38 12.52 11.20
C GLY A 41 -11.85 12.63 10.78
N PHE A 42 -12.73 13.11 11.68
CA PHE A 42 -14.18 13.22 11.44
C PHE A 42 -14.85 11.87 11.10
N ASN A 43 -14.48 10.84 11.81
CA ASN A 43 -14.95 9.45 11.62
C ASN A 43 -16.48 9.31 11.52
N LYS A 44 -17.25 10.25 12.08
CA LYS A 44 -18.72 10.23 12.02
C LYS A 44 -19.30 10.30 10.60
N ASN A 45 -18.52 10.79 9.65
CA ASN A 45 -18.95 10.97 8.25
C ASN A 45 -18.62 9.75 7.37
N TYR A 46 -17.93 8.76 7.91
CA TYR A 46 -17.58 7.56 7.15
C TYR A 46 -18.62 6.45 7.34
N PRO A 47 -18.93 5.68 6.29
CA PRO A 47 -19.78 4.52 6.41
C PRO A 47 -19.24 3.51 7.44
N ASN A 48 -20.15 2.83 8.16
CA ASN A 48 -19.76 1.85 9.19
C ASN A 48 -18.81 0.75 8.69
N TRP A 49 -18.95 0.33 7.43
CA TRP A 49 -18.04 -0.64 6.82
C TRP A 49 -16.59 -0.12 6.75
N PHE A 50 -16.41 1.18 6.54
CA PHE A 50 -15.08 1.80 6.50
C PHE A 50 -14.50 1.92 7.92
N LEU A 51 -15.31 2.34 8.90
CA LEU A 51 -14.91 2.47 10.30
C LEU A 51 -14.55 1.14 10.92
N ASN A 52 -15.29 0.08 10.61
CA ASN A 52 -14.99 -1.27 11.07
C ASN A 52 -13.64 -1.77 10.51
N ASN A 53 -13.32 -1.42 9.26
CA ASN A 53 -12.04 -1.75 8.65
C ASN A 53 -10.86 -0.91 9.20
N LEU A 54 -11.12 0.30 9.72
CA LEU A 54 -10.08 1.12 10.37
C LEU A 54 -9.73 0.62 11.78
N ASN A 55 -10.69 0.03 12.49
CA ASN A 55 -10.46 -0.58 13.81
C ASN A 55 -9.76 -1.93 13.70
N ASP A 56 -9.94 -2.65 12.62
CA ASP A 56 -9.06 -3.74 12.25
C ASP A 56 -7.69 -3.14 11.92
N LYS A 57 -6.67 -3.54 12.70
CA LYS A 57 -5.28 -3.08 12.54
C LYS A 57 -4.96 -2.93 11.06
N PRO A 58 -4.41 -1.77 10.62
CA PRO A 58 -4.37 -1.34 9.21
C PRO A 58 -3.68 -2.29 8.23
N TYR A 59 -3.21 -3.40 8.71
CA TYR A 59 -2.69 -4.51 7.93
C TYR A 59 -3.08 -5.81 8.63
N ASN A 60 -4.36 -6.19 8.57
CA ASN A 60 -4.69 -7.60 8.71
C ASN A 60 -4.06 -8.30 7.50
N LEU A 61 -2.76 -8.46 7.59
CA LEU A 61 -1.98 -9.18 6.61
C LEU A 61 -2.62 -10.56 6.54
N LEU A 62 -3.06 -10.90 5.35
CA LEU A 62 -3.65 -12.18 5.07
C LEU A 62 -2.72 -13.27 5.62
N LYS A 63 -3.28 -14.19 6.38
CA LYS A 63 -2.57 -15.33 6.96
C LYS A 63 -3.00 -16.61 6.26
N ASN A 64 -2.06 -17.54 6.12
CA ASN A 64 -2.35 -18.90 5.70
C ASN A 64 -3.05 -19.72 6.84
N SER A 65 -3.35 -20.99 6.58
CA SER A 65 -3.95 -21.89 7.56
C SER A 65 -3.07 -22.13 8.80
N GLU A 66 -1.78 -21.89 8.69
CA GLU A 66 -0.79 -22.08 9.76
C GLU A 66 -0.56 -20.80 10.59
N GLY A 67 -1.29 -19.73 10.25
CA GLY A 67 -1.18 -18.42 10.94
C GLY A 67 -0.03 -17.56 10.47
N GLU A 68 0.73 -17.97 9.46
CA GLU A 68 1.82 -17.21 8.89
C GLU A 68 1.31 -16.11 7.94
N GLN A 69 1.98 -14.97 7.97
CA GLN A 69 1.63 -13.85 7.09
C GLN A 69 1.97 -14.16 5.63
N CYS A 70 1.02 -13.89 4.73
CA CYS A 70 1.23 -14.09 3.29
C CYS A 70 2.11 -13.00 2.66
N PHE A 71 2.13 -11.80 3.24
CA PHE A 71 3.01 -10.72 2.82
C PHE A 71 4.46 -10.97 3.23
N ARG A 72 5.40 -10.79 2.32
CA ARG A 72 6.84 -11.09 2.47
C ARG A 72 7.18 -12.58 2.63
N ASN A 73 6.23 -13.46 2.40
CA ASN A 73 6.49 -14.88 2.32
C ASN A 73 6.91 -15.22 0.89
N ILE A 74 8.13 -15.72 0.72
CA ILE A 74 8.69 -16.07 -0.60
C ILE A 74 7.92 -17.23 -1.25
N GLU A 75 7.46 -18.18 -0.44
CA GLU A 75 6.66 -19.31 -0.90
C GLU A 75 5.21 -18.92 -1.21
N GLY A 76 4.81 -17.73 -0.73
CA GLY A 76 3.46 -17.23 -0.89
C GLY A 76 2.44 -17.98 -0.03
N CYS A 77 1.16 -17.68 -0.28
CA CYS A 77 0.04 -18.38 0.33
C CYS A 77 -0.89 -18.93 -0.74
N SER A 78 -1.53 -20.07 -0.44
CA SER A 78 -2.56 -20.63 -1.30
C SER A 78 -3.82 -20.90 -0.48
N PHE A 79 -4.97 -20.53 -1.03
CA PHE A 79 -6.30 -20.70 -0.45
C PHE A 79 -7.19 -21.47 -1.41
N ASN A 80 -8.04 -22.38 -0.90
CA ASN A 80 -8.90 -23.25 -1.69
C ASN A 80 -8.11 -24.10 -2.69
N LYS A 81 -7.07 -24.77 -2.19
CA LYS A 81 -6.18 -25.60 -3.00
C LYS A 81 -6.97 -26.69 -3.75
N GLY A 82 -6.59 -26.90 -5.01
CA GLY A 82 -7.20 -27.93 -5.85
C GLY A 82 -8.43 -27.48 -6.64
N ALA A 83 -8.86 -26.25 -6.54
CA ALA A 83 -9.90 -25.70 -7.41
C ALA A 83 -9.44 -25.69 -8.88
N SER A 84 -10.38 -25.92 -9.79
CA SER A 84 -10.11 -26.05 -11.24
C SER A 84 -9.60 -24.76 -11.87
N LYS A 85 -9.98 -23.61 -11.35
CA LYS A 85 -9.52 -22.29 -11.79
C LYS A 85 -8.68 -21.65 -10.71
N LYS A 86 -7.60 -21.00 -11.11
CA LYS A 86 -6.61 -20.41 -10.22
C LYS A 86 -6.40 -18.94 -10.52
N VAL A 87 -6.22 -18.15 -9.48
CA VAL A 87 -5.89 -16.73 -9.56
C VAL A 87 -4.62 -16.48 -8.78
N PHE A 88 -3.61 -15.94 -9.43
CA PHE A 88 -2.35 -15.53 -8.82
C PHE A 88 -2.34 -14.02 -8.60
N LEU A 89 -1.97 -13.58 -7.41
CA LEU A 89 -1.70 -12.19 -7.09
C LEU A 89 -0.21 -12.04 -6.79
N ILE A 90 0.47 -11.26 -7.61
CA ILE A 90 1.93 -11.10 -7.55
C ILE A 90 2.25 -9.61 -7.51
N GLY A 91 3.18 -9.21 -6.66
CA GLY A 91 3.64 -7.83 -6.64
C GLY A 91 4.14 -7.33 -5.30
N ASP A 92 4.08 -6.03 -5.14
CA ASP A 92 4.60 -5.34 -3.97
C ASP A 92 3.55 -5.11 -2.86
N SER A 93 3.82 -4.16 -1.97
CA SER A 93 2.91 -3.80 -0.88
C SER A 93 1.56 -3.21 -1.35
N GLN A 94 1.48 -2.64 -2.55
CA GLN A 94 0.21 -2.15 -3.09
C GLN A 94 -0.70 -3.32 -3.48
N MET A 95 -0.13 -4.36 -4.08
CA MET A 95 -0.87 -5.61 -4.32
C MET A 95 -1.25 -6.31 -3.02
N ALA A 96 -0.39 -6.25 -2.01
CA ALA A 96 -0.70 -6.76 -0.68
C ALA A 96 -1.90 -6.03 -0.03
N ALA A 97 -2.08 -4.75 -0.29
CA ALA A 97 -3.20 -3.98 0.27
C ALA A 97 -4.57 -4.47 -0.20
N ILE A 98 -4.68 -4.98 -1.43
CA ILE A 98 -5.94 -5.48 -2.00
C ILE A 98 -6.15 -6.98 -1.80
N MET A 99 -5.15 -7.71 -1.29
CA MET A 99 -5.19 -9.18 -1.25
C MET A 99 -6.34 -9.74 -0.40
N PHE A 100 -6.75 -9.04 0.67
CA PHE A 100 -7.83 -9.50 1.55
C PHE A 100 -9.19 -9.46 0.84
N ASP A 101 -9.52 -8.33 0.23
CA ASP A 101 -10.78 -8.17 -0.50
C ASP A 101 -10.83 -9.09 -1.72
N LEU A 102 -9.71 -9.20 -2.41
CA LEU A 102 -9.59 -10.05 -3.59
C LEU A 102 -9.75 -11.53 -3.21
N LYS A 103 -9.13 -11.99 -2.12
CA LYS A 103 -9.34 -13.34 -1.58
C LYS A 103 -10.82 -13.63 -1.40
N ASN A 104 -11.54 -12.75 -0.69
CA ASN A 104 -12.96 -12.98 -0.40
C ASN A 104 -13.81 -13.08 -1.67
N LYS A 105 -13.51 -12.26 -2.68
CA LYS A 105 -14.20 -12.30 -3.98
C LYS A 105 -13.89 -13.56 -4.79
N ILE A 106 -12.63 -14.00 -4.77
CA ILE A 106 -12.15 -15.17 -5.53
C ILE A 106 -12.69 -16.46 -4.90
N LEU A 107 -12.63 -16.59 -3.57
CA LEU A 107 -13.14 -17.77 -2.88
C LEU A 107 -14.64 -17.94 -3.02
N LYS A 108 -15.43 -16.86 -3.09
CA LYS A 108 -16.87 -16.92 -3.41
C LYS A 108 -17.16 -17.54 -4.78
N LYS A 109 -16.21 -17.48 -5.73
CA LYS A 109 -16.31 -18.08 -7.04
C LYS A 109 -15.76 -19.51 -7.10
N ASN A 110 -15.38 -20.07 -5.95
CA ASN A 110 -14.74 -21.37 -5.82
C ASN A 110 -13.45 -21.51 -6.65
N TYR A 111 -12.63 -20.45 -6.71
CA TYR A 111 -11.32 -20.47 -7.35
C TYR A 111 -10.22 -20.63 -6.31
N GLU A 112 -9.11 -21.24 -6.69
CA GLU A 112 -7.88 -21.23 -5.89
C GLU A 112 -7.26 -19.83 -5.98
N PHE A 113 -6.88 -19.25 -4.82
CA PHE A 113 -6.21 -17.98 -4.76
C PHE A 113 -4.79 -18.14 -4.23
N LYS A 114 -3.81 -17.81 -5.04
CA LYS A 114 -2.39 -17.84 -4.69
C LYS A 114 -1.84 -16.44 -4.63
N VAL A 115 -1.13 -16.13 -3.54
CA VAL A 115 -0.57 -14.79 -3.28
C VAL A 115 0.92 -14.89 -3.09
N SER A 116 1.67 -14.07 -3.81
CA SER A 116 3.11 -13.88 -3.61
C SER A 116 3.41 -12.38 -3.70
N THR A 117 3.44 -11.71 -2.55
CA THR A 117 3.65 -10.26 -2.47
C THR A 117 4.83 -9.94 -1.54
N ILE A 118 5.78 -9.15 -2.05
CA ILE A 118 6.99 -8.77 -1.33
C ILE A 118 7.15 -7.24 -1.42
N GLY A 119 7.30 -6.58 -0.27
CA GLY A 119 7.40 -5.12 -0.21
C GLY A 119 8.48 -4.55 -1.11
N SER A 120 8.13 -3.54 -1.90
CA SER A 120 9.03 -2.90 -2.88
C SER A 120 9.64 -3.88 -3.89
N CYS A 121 8.94 -4.97 -4.21
CA CYS A 121 9.38 -5.96 -5.19
C CYS A 121 8.36 -6.05 -6.32
N ILE A 122 8.71 -5.48 -7.46
CA ILE A 122 7.95 -5.65 -8.68
C ILE A 122 8.47 -6.90 -9.40
N TYR A 123 7.58 -7.68 -9.97
CA TYR A 123 7.97 -8.80 -10.82
C TYR A 123 8.65 -8.28 -12.09
N PHE A 124 9.96 -8.46 -12.16
CA PHE A 124 10.78 -8.01 -13.27
C PHE A 124 11.89 -9.03 -13.57
N PRO A 125 11.57 -10.10 -14.30
CA PRO A 125 12.54 -11.16 -14.63
C PRO A 125 13.78 -10.61 -15.33
N GLY A 126 14.95 -11.17 -15.01
CA GLY A 126 16.24 -10.73 -15.56
C GLY A 126 16.91 -9.59 -14.78
N PHE A 127 16.27 -9.09 -13.72
CA PHE A 127 16.83 -8.02 -12.91
C PHE A 127 16.88 -8.39 -11.43
N ASP A 128 17.90 -7.86 -10.76
CA ASP A 128 18.07 -7.97 -9.32
C ASP A 128 17.79 -6.63 -8.65
N ARG A 129 17.03 -6.62 -7.57
CA ARG A 129 16.88 -5.44 -6.75
C ARG A 129 18.14 -5.24 -5.89
N ILE A 130 18.72 -4.06 -5.94
CA ILE A 130 19.84 -3.68 -5.11
C ILE A 130 19.36 -2.85 -3.92
N LEU A 131 19.76 -3.22 -2.71
CA LEU A 131 19.48 -2.47 -1.50
C LEU A 131 20.40 -1.23 -1.44
N VAL A 132 19.82 -0.04 -1.58
CA VAL A 132 20.57 1.24 -1.63
C VAL A 132 21.48 1.42 -0.41
N LYS A 133 21.06 1.00 0.78
CA LYS A 133 21.85 1.14 2.02
C LYS A 133 23.13 0.28 2.06
N THR A 134 23.15 -0.85 1.38
CA THR A 134 24.23 -1.84 1.49
C THR A 134 24.91 -2.14 0.17
N GLY A 135 24.37 -1.70 -0.96
CA GLY A 135 24.84 -2.04 -2.31
C GLY A 135 24.68 -3.53 -2.67
N LYS A 136 24.00 -4.32 -1.82
CA LYS A 136 23.87 -5.78 -2.01
C LYS A 136 22.55 -6.12 -2.70
N VAL A 137 22.57 -7.22 -3.45
CA VAL A 137 21.35 -7.80 -4.05
C VAL A 137 20.40 -8.23 -2.93
N ASP A 138 19.12 -7.89 -3.10
CA ASP A 138 18.07 -8.33 -2.17
C ASP A 138 17.71 -9.79 -2.43
N LYS A 139 18.00 -10.66 -1.46
CA LYS A 139 17.71 -12.11 -1.54
C LYS A 139 16.23 -12.43 -1.72
N LYS A 140 15.32 -11.51 -1.37
CA LYS A 140 13.88 -11.70 -1.48
C LYS A 140 13.27 -11.16 -2.76
N CYS A 141 14.01 -10.32 -3.49
CA CYS A 141 13.56 -9.69 -4.72
C CYS A 141 14.72 -9.69 -5.72
N ASN A 142 14.95 -10.81 -6.33
CA ASN A 142 16.04 -11.04 -7.27
C ASN A 142 15.59 -11.94 -8.41
N ASN A 143 16.45 -12.09 -9.39
CA ASN A 143 16.16 -12.93 -10.55
C ASN A 143 15.89 -14.40 -10.19
N GLU A 144 16.56 -14.95 -9.18
CA GLU A 144 16.29 -16.33 -8.71
C GLU A 144 14.85 -16.50 -8.22
N TYR A 145 14.33 -15.54 -7.44
CA TYR A 145 12.93 -15.52 -7.03
C TYR A 145 11.99 -15.45 -8.23
N PHE A 146 12.28 -14.59 -9.20
CA PHE A 146 11.45 -14.45 -10.39
C PHE A 146 11.43 -15.72 -11.26
N LEU A 147 12.57 -16.38 -11.44
CA LEU A 147 12.64 -17.66 -12.15
C LEU A 147 11.87 -18.79 -11.45
N LYS A 148 11.88 -18.82 -10.11
CA LYS A 148 11.04 -19.76 -9.34
C LYS A 148 9.56 -19.50 -9.57
N LEU A 149 9.17 -18.24 -9.54
CA LEU A 149 7.77 -17.83 -9.76
C LEU A 149 7.33 -18.16 -11.19
N GLU A 150 8.15 -17.88 -12.18
CA GLU A 150 7.89 -18.20 -13.58
C GLU A 150 7.70 -19.71 -13.80
N LYS A 151 8.54 -20.55 -13.19
CA LYS A 151 8.36 -22.02 -13.24
C LYS A 151 7.02 -22.46 -12.67
N ILE A 152 6.51 -21.80 -11.64
CA ILE A 152 5.19 -22.08 -11.08
C ILE A 152 4.09 -21.65 -12.06
N LEU A 153 4.19 -20.44 -12.59
CA LEU A 153 3.19 -19.88 -13.52
C LEU A 153 3.08 -20.69 -14.81
N ASN A 154 4.21 -21.11 -15.37
CA ASN A 154 4.25 -21.90 -16.63
C ASN A 154 3.61 -23.30 -16.49
N LYS A 155 3.52 -23.84 -15.28
CA LYS A 155 2.83 -25.12 -15.02
C LYS A 155 1.31 -24.97 -14.92
N GLU A 156 0.81 -23.77 -14.72
CA GLU A 156 -0.58 -23.52 -14.38
C GLU A 156 -1.38 -23.01 -15.59
N LYS A 157 -1.81 -23.92 -16.46
CA LYS A 157 -2.42 -23.62 -17.77
C LYS A 157 -3.77 -22.90 -17.70
N ASN A 158 -4.53 -22.87 -16.69
CA ASN A 158 -5.86 -22.23 -16.62
C ASN A 158 -5.91 -21.21 -15.47
N SER A 159 -4.92 -20.33 -15.43
CA SER A 159 -4.80 -19.36 -14.36
C SER A 159 -4.98 -17.92 -14.85
N ILE A 160 -5.52 -17.10 -13.98
CA ILE A 160 -5.53 -15.63 -14.12
C ILE A 160 -4.38 -15.10 -13.31
N ILE A 161 -3.53 -14.30 -13.92
CA ILE A 161 -2.41 -13.66 -13.24
C ILE A 161 -2.73 -12.18 -13.08
N ILE A 162 -2.73 -11.70 -11.85
CA ILE A 162 -2.86 -10.30 -11.50
C ILE A 162 -1.51 -9.87 -10.93
N PHE A 163 -0.81 -8.99 -11.64
CA PHE A 163 0.43 -8.46 -11.14
C PHE A 163 0.47 -6.94 -11.22
N GLY A 164 1.22 -6.35 -10.31
CA GLY A 164 1.39 -4.92 -10.25
C GLY A 164 2.31 -4.51 -9.13
N GLY A 165 2.57 -3.22 -9.08
CA GLY A 165 3.43 -2.62 -8.09
C GLY A 165 3.81 -1.20 -8.48
N ARG A 166 4.58 -0.56 -7.63
CA ARG A 166 5.08 0.79 -7.85
C ARG A 166 6.49 0.71 -8.45
N LEU A 167 6.67 1.34 -9.61
CA LEU A 167 7.98 1.64 -10.19
C LEU A 167 8.71 2.73 -9.40
#